data_8429ce2cbe3cb431d60a4969902d5a82
#
_entry.id   8429ce2cbe3cb431d60a4969902d5a82
#
_cell.length_a   1.000
_cell.length_b   1.000
_cell.length_c   1.000
_cell.angle_alpha   90.00
_cell.angle_beta   90.00
_cell.angle_gamma   90.00
#
_symmetry.space_group_name_H-M   'P 1'
#
loop_
_entity.id
_entity.type
_entity.pdbx_description
1 polymer ?
#
loop_
_entity_poly.entity_id
_entity_poly.type
_entity_poly.pdbx_seq_one_letter_code
_entity_poly.pdbx_strand_id
1 'polypeptide(L)'
;MTKTIWIRNRGKNFVVVRVIDGKQKQVGKFPNITLAKQYVSKFKVAEQMKKVVDNEYDFKSKFEEFAKLKAEGGSDSETCLTKSGGSRYLSHYKNFIYPHFPNCKIHEVTSEHLQIFVDKVLGKPGQTDPSKYKTTCRVLDNIKRFLKWCIVRNYHNQFQSALLYKIPTEQVPVDSNLAKPVKATVITPAEARKLLAYVWENRDLNIHTAYACIIFHVLFYFGFRRSELLGLRKTDINLLDNYFFVQGMFDVEDNTYRNKTKNEGSKRKVYFDPTGDAKEKITWMLQWSEKQFPGSDYLVAATRGKSPLSAFMYRKIIYMTYEALGFAKVSWSGDSFRILECKFKGCISKTFRHLKATQLIQAKNILQLSENYIKSVMGHDLYTTTSQIYGDHDILNNKEHLDTARKIEQHRNKSVN
;
A
#
# COMPACT_ATOMS: atom_id res chain seq x y z
N MET A 1 40.50 2.55 -24.23
CA MET A 1 40.48 3.01 -22.81
C MET A 1 41.92 3.10 -22.32
N THR A 2 42.45 4.29 -22.11
CA THR A 2 43.81 4.52 -21.62
C THR A 2 43.87 4.10 -20.13
N LYS A 3 44.71 3.10 -19.82
CA LYS A 3 44.93 2.68 -18.43
C LYS A 3 45.57 3.81 -17.64
N THR A 4 44.85 4.47 -16.75
CA THR A 4 45.36 5.60 -15.95
C THR A 4 46.28 5.16 -14.81
N ILE A 5 46.15 3.91 -14.34
CA ILE A 5 46.97 3.31 -13.27
C ILE A 5 47.14 1.80 -13.48
N TRP A 6 48.35 1.28 -13.30
CA TRP A 6 48.65 -0.17 -13.42
C TRP A 6 49.85 -0.57 -12.59
N ILE A 7 50.04 -1.88 -12.43
CA ILE A 7 51.18 -2.48 -11.71
C ILE A 7 52.19 -3.00 -12.74
N ARG A 8 53.46 -2.68 -12.54
CA ARG A 8 54.59 -3.19 -13.33
C ARG A 8 55.52 -3.98 -12.42
N ASN A 9 55.94 -5.17 -12.84
CA ASN A 9 56.95 -5.97 -12.13
C ASN A 9 58.35 -5.38 -12.47
N ARG A 10 59.16 -5.15 -11.43
CA ARG A 10 60.58 -4.74 -11.55
C ARG A 10 61.45 -5.58 -10.65
N GLY A 11 61.81 -6.77 -11.09
CA GLY A 11 62.63 -7.73 -10.35
C GLY A 11 61.92 -8.16 -9.05
N LYS A 12 62.55 -7.89 -7.88
CA LYS A 12 62.00 -8.28 -6.56
C LYS A 12 60.85 -7.40 -6.07
N ASN A 13 60.44 -6.37 -6.83
CA ASN A 13 59.44 -5.40 -6.40
C ASN A 13 58.36 -5.16 -7.46
N PHE A 14 57.15 -4.80 -6.98
CA PHE A 14 56.03 -4.38 -7.80
C PHE A 14 55.84 -2.86 -7.70
N VAL A 15 55.86 -2.20 -8.85
CA VAL A 15 55.80 -0.74 -8.96
C VAL A 15 54.41 -0.36 -9.48
N VAL A 16 53.74 0.54 -8.81
CA VAL A 16 52.49 1.14 -9.29
C VAL A 16 52.85 2.39 -10.10
N VAL A 17 52.40 2.42 -11.36
CA VAL A 17 52.62 3.51 -12.30
C VAL A 17 51.29 4.18 -12.64
N ARG A 18 51.30 5.50 -12.68
CA ARG A 18 50.16 6.33 -13.07
C ARG A 18 50.52 7.34 -14.14
N VAL A 19 49.57 7.68 -14.99
CA VAL A 19 49.72 8.83 -15.91
C VAL A 19 49.29 10.09 -15.17
N ILE A 20 50.18 11.05 -15.04
CA ILE A 20 49.97 12.38 -14.46
C ILE A 20 50.47 13.39 -15.46
N ASP A 21 49.63 14.33 -15.90
CA ASP A 21 49.94 15.36 -16.91
C ASP A 21 50.53 14.75 -18.19
N GLY A 22 49.95 13.66 -18.68
CA GLY A 22 50.38 12.94 -19.88
C GLY A 22 51.64 12.10 -19.71
N LYS A 23 52.36 12.17 -18.58
CA LYS A 23 53.61 11.45 -18.31
C LYS A 23 53.39 10.31 -17.32
N GLN A 24 54.11 9.18 -17.58
CA GLN A 24 54.07 8.04 -16.64
C GLN A 24 54.95 8.36 -15.42
N LYS A 25 54.33 8.35 -14.23
CA LYS A 25 55.05 8.54 -12.96
C LYS A 25 54.87 7.32 -12.07
N GLN A 26 55.91 6.90 -11.40
CA GLN A 26 55.86 5.86 -10.37
C GLN A 26 55.28 6.48 -9.09
N VAL A 27 54.19 5.88 -8.56
CA VAL A 27 53.46 6.39 -7.38
C VAL A 27 53.58 5.47 -6.17
N GLY A 28 54.15 4.28 -6.34
CA GLY A 28 54.41 3.37 -5.25
C GLY A 28 55.31 2.21 -5.62
N LYS A 29 56.05 1.65 -4.63
CA LYS A 29 56.89 0.46 -4.76
C LYS A 29 56.55 -0.51 -3.61
N PHE A 30 56.27 -1.76 -3.93
CA PHE A 30 55.76 -2.76 -3.00
C PHE A 30 56.53 -4.07 -3.13
N PRO A 31 56.79 -4.77 -2.00
CA PRO A 31 57.57 -6.02 -2.01
C PRO A 31 56.77 -7.20 -2.60
N ASN A 32 55.45 -7.14 -2.64
CA ASN A 32 54.62 -8.17 -3.26
C ASN A 32 53.42 -7.59 -4.01
N ILE A 33 52.86 -8.42 -4.89
CA ILE A 33 51.76 -8.04 -5.77
C ILE A 33 50.45 -7.75 -5.01
N THR A 34 50.22 -8.39 -3.87
CA THR A 34 49.00 -8.23 -3.07
C THR A 34 48.93 -6.80 -2.52
N LEU A 35 50.02 -6.30 -1.94
CA LEU A 35 50.07 -4.93 -1.43
C LEU A 35 49.94 -3.90 -2.56
N ALA A 36 50.56 -4.16 -3.74
CA ALA A 36 50.38 -3.31 -4.90
C ALA A 36 48.94 -3.27 -5.40
N LYS A 37 48.24 -4.40 -5.43
CA LYS A 37 46.80 -4.49 -5.78
C LYS A 37 45.93 -3.78 -4.75
N GLN A 38 46.20 -3.91 -3.46
CA GLN A 38 45.47 -3.19 -2.41
C GLN A 38 45.65 -1.66 -2.53
N TYR A 39 46.89 -1.21 -2.83
CA TYR A 39 47.13 0.21 -3.06
C TYR A 39 46.36 0.74 -4.28
N VAL A 40 46.38 0.00 -5.42
CA VAL A 40 45.61 0.36 -6.62
C VAL A 40 44.13 0.38 -6.37
N SER A 41 43.58 -0.58 -5.58
CA SER A 41 42.17 -0.61 -5.25
C SER A 41 41.75 0.57 -4.36
N LYS A 42 42.54 0.90 -3.32
CA LYS A 42 42.34 2.11 -2.49
C LYS A 42 42.39 3.39 -3.33
N PHE A 43 43.29 3.44 -4.30
CA PHE A 43 43.46 4.60 -5.18
C PHE A 43 42.28 4.73 -6.14
N LYS A 44 41.79 3.62 -6.72
CA LYS A 44 40.58 3.61 -7.57
C LYS A 44 39.36 4.03 -6.81
N VAL A 45 39.20 3.57 -5.56
CA VAL A 45 38.11 3.99 -4.67
C VAL A 45 38.20 5.50 -4.37
N ALA A 46 39.40 6.03 -4.07
CA ALA A 46 39.61 7.45 -3.83
C ALA A 46 39.37 8.30 -5.09
N GLU A 47 39.73 7.80 -6.28
CA GLU A 47 39.50 8.47 -7.56
C GLU A 47 38.01 8.42 -7.97
N GLN A 48 37.32 7.33 -7.67
CA GLN A 48 35.86 7.24 -7.78
C GLN A 48 35.17 8.20 -6.83
N MET A 49 35.63 8.29 -5.58
CA MET A 49 35.12 9.26 -4.60
C MET A 49 35.36 10.71 -5.06
N LYS A 50 36.52 11.01 -5.67
CA LYS A 50 36.80 12.34 -6.24
C LYS A 50 35.88 12.67 -7.42
N LYS A 51 35.63 11.72 -8.33
CA LYS A 51 34.65 11.86 -9.43
C LYS A 51 33.21 12.04 -8.93
N VAL A 52 32.89 11.46 -7.78
CA VAL A 52 31.57 11.62 -7.13
C VAL A 52 31.43 13.04 -6.57
N VAL A 53 32.50 13.65 -6.04
CA VAL A 53 32.48 15.03 -5.53
C VAL A 53 32.38 16.07 -6.66
N ASP A 54 32.89 15.76 -7.86
CA ASP A 54 32.81 16.66 -9.02
C ASP A 54 31.49 16.56 -9.81
N ASN A 55 30.59 15.63 -9.46
CA ASN A 55 29.31 15.50 -10.11
C ASN A 55 28.27 16.42 -9.44
N GLU A 56 28.09 17.59 -10.01
CA GLU A 56 27.09 18.61 -9.64
C GLU A 56 25.63 18.20 -9.93
N TYR A 57 25.20 17.03 -9.46
CA TYR A 57 23.83 16.60 -9.67
C TYR A 57 22.86 17.43 -8.84
N ASP A 58 21.88 18.02 -9.51
CA ASP A 58 20.77 18.69 -8.85
C ASP A 58 19.87 17.68 -8.12
N PHE A 59 19.52 17.98 -6.87
CA PHE A 59 18.71 17.11 -6.02
C PHE A 59 17.34 16.81 -6.63
N LYS A 60 16.62 17.85 -7.08
CA LYS A 60 15.26 17.71 -7.59
C LYS A 60 15.23 16.90 -8.89
N SER A 61 16.17 17.14 -9.80
CA SER A 61 16.30 16.41 -11.04
C SER A 61 16.57 14.93 -10.81
N LYS A 62 17.48 14.60 -9.90
CA LYS A 62 17.80 13.20 -9.57
C LYS A 62 16.72 12.51 -8.76
N PHE A 63 15.99 13.26 -7.91
CA PHE A 63 14.82 12.69 -7.24
C PHE A 63 13.69 12.36 -8.23
N GLU A 64 13.50 13.18 -9.26
CA GLU A 64 12.54 12.89 -10.32
C GLU A 64 12.89 11.61 -11.08
N GLU A 65 14.17 11.42 -11.44
CA GLU A 65 14.67 10.20 -12.05
C GLU A 65 14.38 8.98 -11.16
N PHE A 66 14.73 9.06 -9.87
CA PHE A 66 14.43 8.02 -8.90
C PHE A 66 12.93 7.72 -8.80
N ALA A 67 12.08 8.75 -8.78
CA ALA A 67 10.64 8.60 -8.70
C ALA A 67 10.05 7.92 -9.96
N LYS A 68 10.58 8.24 -11.14
CA LYS A 68 10.22 7.58 -12.41
C LYS A 68 10.63 6.12 -12.42
N LEU A 69 11.88 5.80 -12.02
CA LEU A 69 12.35 4.43 -11.90
C LEU A 69 11.47 3.59 -10.95
N LYS A 70 11.04 4.18 -9.82
CA LYS A 70 10.13 3.51 -8.89
C LYS A 70 8.74 3.31 -9.47
N ALA A 71 8.25 4.23 -10.30
CA ALA A 71 6.95 4.13 -10.95
C ALA A 71 6.93 3.07 -12.07
N GLU A 72 8.05 2.90 -12.78
CA GLU A 72 8.19 1.93 -13.87
C GLU A 72 8.46 0.50 -13.40
N GLY A 73 8.66 0.29 -12.09
CA GLY A 73 8.91 -1.05 -11.53
C GLY A 73 10.33 -1.56 -11.81
N GLY A 74 11.27 -0.65 -12.08
CA GLY A 74 12.67 -0.98 -12.36
C GLY A 74 13.31 -1.85 -11.28
N SER A 75 14.04 -2.85 -11.73
CA SER A 75 14.61 -3.97 -10.96
C SER A 75 15.83 -3.60 -10.11
N ASP A 76 15.80 -2.54 -9.34
CA ASP A 76 16.77 -2.39 -8.27
C ASP A 76 16.25 -3.18 -7.05
N SER A 77 16.86 -4.29 -6.84
CA SER A 77 16.62 -5.54 -6.14
C SER A 77 16.03 -5.51 -4.71
N GLU A 78 15.71 -4.39 -4.10
CA GLU A 78 15.25 -4.41 -2.70
C GLU A 78 13.74 -4.17 -2.50
N THR A 79 13.03 -3.59 -3.44
CA THR A 79 11.57 -3.48 -3.35
C THR A 79 10.93 -3.38 -4.73
N CYS A 80 10.47 -4.49 -5.27
CA CYS A 80 9.53 -4.48 -6.38
C CYS A 80 8.24 -3.78 -5.92
N LEU A 81 8.16 -2.47 -6.12
CA LEU A 81 6.97 -1.70 -5.76
C LEU A 81 5.86 -2.01 -6.77
N THR A 82 4.64 -2.10 -6.29
CA THR A 82 3.48 -2.06 -7.18
C THR A 82 3.47 -0.71 -7.91
N LYS A 83 2.91 -0.64 -9.11
CA LYS A 83 2.72 0.63 -9.85
C LYS A 83 2.09 1.71 -8.97
N SER A 84 1.14 1.35 -8.12
CA SER A 84 0.53 2.25 -7.14
C SER A 84 1.50 2.74 -6.07
N GLY A 85 2.40 1.87 -5.66
CA GLY A 85 3.50 2.24 -4.76
C GLY A 85 4.49 3.20 -5.43
N GLY A 86 4.81 2.96 -6.70
CA GLY A 86 5.70 3.77 -7.52
C GLY A 86 5.11 5.14 -7.89
N SER A 87 3.87 5.20 -8.34
CA SER A 87 3.16 6.45 -8.69
C SER A 87 3.07 7.42 -7.49
N ARG A 88 3.11 6.91 -6.27
CA ARG A 88 3.17 7.73 -5.06
C ARG A 88 4.46 8.53 -4.95
N TYR A 89 5.60 8.01 -5.41
CA TYR A 89 6.86 8.76 -5.42
C TYR A 89 6.77 9.96 -6.37
N LEU A 90 6.17 9.78 -7.55
CA LEU A 90 5.92 10.87 -8.49
C LEU A 90 4.94 11.91 -7.92
N SER A 91 3.89 11.46 -7.24
CA SER A 91 2.95 12.35 -6.55
C SER A 91 3.63 13.14 -5.43
N HIS A 92 4.46 12.50 -4.62
CA HIS A 92 5.23 13.19 -3.57
C HIS A 92 6.25 14.16 -4.15
N TYR A 93 6.90 13.80 -5.27
CA TYR A 93 7.80 14.71 -5.98
C TYR A 93 7.06 15.96 -6.46
N LYS A 94 5.98 15.80 -7.22
CA LYS A 94 5.23 16.92 -7.82
C LYS A 94 4.60 17.85 -6.79
N ASN A 95 3.99 17.27 -5.74
CA ASN A 95 3.18 18.03 -4.80
C ASN A 95 3.93 18.55 -3.58
N PHE A 96 5.08 17.97 -3.24
CA PHE A 96 5.81 18.33 -2.02
C PHE A 96 7.27 18.66 -2.27
N ILE A 97 8.02 17.80 -2.96
CA ILE A 97 9.47 17.97 -3.09
C ILE A 97 9.80 19.08 -4.05
N TYR A 98 9.27 19.04 -5.26
CA TYR A 98 9.53 20.06 -6.27
C TYR A 98 9.22 21.48 -5.79
N PRO A 99 8.04 21.78 -5.22
CA PRO A 99 7.69 23.13 -4.79
C PRO A 99 8.36 23.57 -3.46
N HIS A 100 8.66 22.65 -2.55
CA HIS A 100 9.04 23.01 -1.17
C HIS A 100 10.47 22.66 -0.78
N PHE A 101 11.11 21.67 -1.43
CA PHE A 101 12.49 21.33 -1.11
C PHE A 101 13.44 22.44 -1.61
N PRO A 102 14.46 22.83 -0.83
CA PRO A 102 15.44 23.82 -1.28
C PRO A 102 16.14 23.41 -2.57
N ASN A 103 16.54 24.38 -3.40
CA ASN A 103 17.41 24.11 -4.53
C ASN A 103 18.83 23.91 -4.00
N CYS A 104 19.35 22.73 -4.20
CA CYS A 104 20.69 22.35 -3.79
C CYS A 104 21.23 21.18 -4.62
N LYS A 105 22.51 20.96 -4.59
CA LYS A 105 23.14 19.77 -5.14
C LYS A 105 22.99 18.59 -4.18
N ILE A 106 23.10 17.36 -4.70
CA ILE A 106 22.95 16.15 -3.87
C ILE A 106 23.95 16.13 -2.71
N HIS A 107 25.21 16.51 -2.97
CA HIS A 107 26.27 16.50 -1.95
C HIS A 107 26.10 17.56 -0.85
N GLU A 108 25.27 18.57 -1.08
CA GLU A 108 24.99 19.63 -0.13
C GLU A 108 23.87 19.27 0.87
N VAL A 109 23.15 18.17 0.62
CA VAL A 109 21.96 17.83 1.41
C VAL A 109 22.32 17.48 2.86
N THR A 110 21.84 18.32 3.78
CA THR A 110 22.01 18.20 5.23
C THR A 110 20.68 18.10 5.96
N SER A 111 20.72 17.92 7.27
CA SER A 111 19.54 18.02 8.15
C SER A 111 18.86 19.39 8.06
N GLU A 112 19.60 20.46 7.81
CA GLU A 112 19.07 21.81 7.67
C GLU A 112 18.14 21.93 6.45
N HIS A 113 18.53 21.37 5.32
CA HIS A 113 17.67 21.31 4.12
C HIS A 113 16.36 20.58 4.38
N LEU A 114 16.41 19.51 5.20
CA LEU A 114 15.22 18.79 5.60
C LEU A 114 14.35 19.60 6.57
N GLN A 115 14.96 20.37 7.47
CA GLN A 115 14.22 21.26 8.36
C GLN A 115 13.52 22.37 7.57
N ILE A 116 14.21 23.04 6.63
CA ILE A 116 13.62 24.03 5.73
C ILE A 116 12.43 23.45 4.96
N PHE A 117 12.58 22.21 4.46
CA PHE A 117 11.48 21.52 3.79
C PHE A 117 10.29 21.27 4.72
N VAL A 118 10.55 20.79 5.93
CA VAL A 118 9.50 20.53 6.94
C VAL A 118 8.78 21.82 7.31
N ASP A 119 9.50 22.91 7.54
CA ASP A 119 8.93 24.23 7.88
C ASP A 119 8.02 24.76 6.77
N LYS A 120 8.38 24.56 5.50
CA LYS A 120 7.56 24.96 4.36
C LYS A 120 6.28 24.12 4.19
N VAL A 121 6.33 22.83 4.49
CA VAL A 121 5.20 21.94 4.30
C VAL A 121 4.28 21.89 5.52
N LEU A 122 4.87 21.78 6.69
CA LEU A 122 4.19 21.54 7.95
C LEU A 122 3.89 22.83 8.74
N GLY A 123 4.69 23.88 8.53
CA GLY A 123 4.71 25.09 9.33
C GLY A 123 5.84 25.08 10.36
N LYS A 124 6.24 26.27 10.82
CA LYS A 124 7.25 26.45 11.87
C LYS A 124 6.74 25.95 13.23
N PRO A 125 7.62 25.70 14.21
CA PRO A 125 7.20 25.42 15.58
C PRO A 125 6.15 26.42 16.08
N GLY A 126 5.07 25.94 16.68
CA GLY A 126 3.93 26.76 17.12
C GLY A 126 2.91 27.16 16.04
N GLN A 127 3.20 26.91 14.74
CA GLN A 127 2.31 27.16 13.60
C GLN A 127 2.09 25.90 12.76
N THR A 128 2.30 24.75 13.35
CA THR A 128 2.25 23.44 12.68
C THR A 128 0.83 23.09 12.23
N ASP A 129 0.67 22.66 10.98
CA ASP A 129 -0.56 22.09 10.46
C ASP A 129 -0.62 20.56 10.73
N PRO A 130 -1.40 20.13 11.74
CA PRO A 130 -1.45 18.71 12.13
C PRO A 130 -1.95 17.80 11.01
N SER A 131 -2.77 18.33 10.09
CA SER A 131 -3.34 17.56 8.98
C SER A 131 -2.27 17.09 8.00
N LYS A 132 -1.18 17.81 7.86
CA LYS A 132 -0.06 17.53 6.97
C LYS A 132 1.03 16.65 7.59
N TYR A 133 1.08 16.54 8.93
CA TYR A 133 2.17 15.86 9.65
C TYR A 133 2.46 14.44 9.11
N LYS A 134 1.42 13.61 9.02
CA LYS A 134 1.57 12.22 8.57
C LYS A 134 2.04 12.11 7.11
N THR A 135 1.63 13.04 6.26
CA THR A 135 2.10 13.11 4.87
C THR A 135 3.55 13.56 4.82
N THR A 136 3.92 14.58 5.60
CA THR A 136 5.31 15.08 5.71
C THR A 136 6.26 13.96 6.15
N CYS A 137 5.90 13.18 7.18
CA CYS A 137 6.68 12.01 7.59
C CYS A 137 6.92 11.02 6.43
N ARG A 138 5.89 10.71 5.65
CA ARG A 138 6.01 9.79 4.50
C ARG A 138 6.89 10.35 3.38
N VAL A 139 6.81 11.66 3.14
CA VAL A 139 7.67 12.32 2.14
C VAL A 139 9.12 12.30 2.61
N LEU A 140 9.38 12.57 3.89
CA LEU A 140 10.72 12.46 4.50
C LEU A 140 11.29 11.04 4.36
N ASP A 141 10.48 10.01 4.61
CA ASP A 141 10.90 8.62 4.40
C ASP A 141 11.29 8.36 2.95
N ASN A 142 10.56 8.94 1.99
CA ASN A 142 10.91 8.82 0.58
C ASN A 142 12.21 9.57 0.24
N ILE A 143 12.44 10.74 0.82
CA ILE A 143 13.70 11.47 0.68
C ILE A 143 14.87 10.63 1.23
N LYS A 144 14.72 10.05 2.43
CA LYS A 144 15.74 9.19 3.02
C LYS A 144 16.04 7.94 2.16
N ARG A 145 15.01 7.34 1.56
CA ARG A 145 15.20 6.21 0.62
C ARG A 145 15.93 6.65 -0.64
N PHE A 146 15.64 7.83 -1.16
CA PHE A 146 16.36 8.40 -2.27
C PHE A 146 17.84 8.64 -1.92
N LEU A 147 18.15 9.21 -0.76
CA LEU A 147 19.54 9.42 -0.32
C LEU A 147 20.29 8.08 -0.19
N LYS A 148 19.65 7.02 0.34
CA LYS A 148 20.24 5.68 0.35
C LYS A 148 20.49 5.15 -1.06
N TRP A 149 19.58 5.37 -2.00
CA TRP A 149 19.75 5.00 -3.40
C TRP A 149 20.92 5.77 -4.05
N CYS A 150 21.12 7.05 -3.70
CA CYS A 150 22.28 7.83 -4.13
C CYS A 150 23.62 7.25 -3.63
N ILE A 151 23.66 6.74 -2.39
CA ILE A 151 24.82 6.05 -1.83
C ILE A 151 25.15 4.80 -2.66
N VAL A 152 24.14 3.95 -2.90
CA VAL A 152 24.32 2.70 -3.68
C VAL A 152 24.80 3.00 -5.11
N ARG A 153 24.38 4.11 -5.71
CA ARG A 153 24.77 4.55 -7.06
C ARG A 153 26.05 5.38 -7.08
N ASN A 154 26.72 5.52 -5.93
CA ASN A 154 27.95 6.31 -5.80
C ASN A 154 27.81 7.78 -6.25
N TYR A 155 26.60 8.38 -6.14
CA TYR A 155 26.42 9.80 -6.37
C TYR A 155 27.00 10.64 -5.23
N HIS A 156 26.84 10.19 -3.99
CA HIS A 156 27.42 10.76 -2.78
C HIS A 156 27.26 9.79 -1.61
N ASN A 157 28.17 9.83 -0.62
CA ASN A 157 28.21 8.89 0.49
C ASN A 157 28.09 9.53 1.90
N GLN A 158 27.96 10.86 1.98
CA GLN A 158 27.97 11.59 3.26
C GLN A 158 26.62 12.24 3.55
N PHE A 159 25.56 11.43 3.75
CA PHE A 159 24.21 11.90 4.14
C PHE A 159 23.88 11.65 5.60
N GLN A 160 24.87 11.46 6.48
CA GLN A 160 24.61 11.00 7.84
C GLN A 160 23.65 11.91 8.61
N SER A 161 23.84 13.24 8.55
CA SER A 161 22.95 14.20 9.22
C SER A 161 21.52 14.15 8.68
N ALA A 162 21.35 14.09 7.35
CA ALA A 162 20.04 14.01 6.71
C ALA A 162 19.33 12.67 6.97
N LEU A 163 20.06 11.55 6.97
CA LEU A 163 19.46 10.23 7.25
C LEU A 163 19.00 10.07 8.70
N LEU A 164 19.71 10.70 9.64
CA LEU A 164 19.36 10.70 11.06
C LEU A 164 18.33 11.76 11.45
N TYR A 165 18.03 12.70 10.56
CA TYR A 165 17.08 13.80 10.83
C TYR A 165 15.72 13.27 11.33
N LYS A 166 15.19 13.90 12.32
CA LYS A 166 13.82 13.71 12.83
C LYS A 166 13.12 15.06 12.93
N ILE A 167 11.82 15.07 12.69
CA ILE A 167 11.02 16.30 12.91
C ILE A 167 11.15 16.70 14.38
N PRO A 168 11.49 17.96 14.69
CA PRO A 168 11.57 18.47 16.05
C PRO A 168 10.29 18.21 16.84
N THR A 169 10.43 17.95 18.14
CA THR A 169 9.32 17.60 19.04
C THR A 169 8.27 18.71 19.07
N GLU A 170 8.70 19.97 18.96
CA GLU A 170 7.85 21.16 18.95
C GLU A 170 6.96 21.25 17.69
N GLN A 171 7.30 20.53 16.62
CA GLN A 171 6.50 20.42 15.40
C GLN A 171 5.70 19.12 15.35
N VAL A 172 5.88 18.23 16.32
CA VAL A 172 5.05 17.04 16.46
C VAL A 172 3.74 17.44 17.11
N PRO A 173 2.57 17.20 16.50
CA PRO A 173 1.30 17.53 17.13
C PRO A 173 1.20 16.90 18.52
N VAL A 174 0.98 17.73 19.55
CA VAL A 174 0.85 17.30 20.97
C VAL A 174 -0.26 16.27 21.13
N ASP A 175 -1.30 16.39 20.32
CA ASP A 175 -2.32 15.39 20.19
C ASP A 175 -1.95 14.41 19.07
N SER A 176 -1.21 13.36 19.42
CA SER A 176 -1.12 12.16 18.56
C SER A 176 -2.53 11.57 18.31
N ASN A 177 -3.54 12.04 19.07
CA ASN A 177 -4.96 11.80 18.87
C ASN A 177 -5.57 12.69 17.76
N LEU A 178 -4.98 13.84 17.39
CA LEU A 178 -5.36 14.58 16.18
C LEU A 178 -4.87 13.84 14.89
N ALA A 179 -3.88 12.99 15.01
CA ALA A 179 -3.60 11.93 14.04
C ALA A 179 -4.57 10.76 14.13
N LYS A 180 -5.56 10.75 15.04
CA LYS A 180 -6.72 9.90 14.85
C LYS A 180 -7.29 10.25 13.50
N PRO A 181 -7.31 9.29 12.54
CA PRO A 181 -8.03 9.53 11.30
C PRO A 181 -9.37 10.12 11.73
N VAL A 182 -9.77 11.22 11.08
CA VAL A 182 -11.15 11.74 11.19
C VAL A 182 -12.00 10.50 11.31
N LYS A 183 -12.62 10.27 12.49
CA LYS A 183 -13.35 9.02 12.75
C LYS A 183 -14.22 8.84 11.55
N ALA A 184 -13.87 7.86 10.69
CA ALA A 184 -14.68 7.58 9.53
C ALA A 184 -16.08 7.45 10.10
N THR A 185 -17.03 8.24 9.61
CA THR A 185 -18.39 8.19 10.12
C THR A 185 -18.84 6.77 9.85
N VAL A 186 -18.82 5.95 10.87
CA VAL A 186 -19.12 4.52 10.74
C VAL A 186 -20.59 4.43 10.46
N ILE A 187 -20.96 3.71 9.40
CA ILE A 187 -22.36 3.39 9.13
C ILE A 187 -22.94 2.66 10.36
N THR A 188 -24.04 3.15 10.87
CA THR A 188 -24.72 2.49 11.99
C THR A 188 -25.35 1.17 11.56
N PRO A 189 -25.61 0.23 12.47
CA PRO A 189 -26.30 -1.02 12.13
C PRO A 189 -27.66 -0.78 11.47
N ALA A 190 -28.43 0.22 11.91
CA ALA A 190 -29.73 0.57 11.31
C ALA A 190 -29.60 1.07 9.87
N GLU A 191 -28.62 1.93 9.61
CA GLU A 191 -28.33 2.43 8.24
C GLU A 191 -27.83 1.31 7.33
N ALA A 192 -26.99 0.42 7.85
CA ALA A 192 -26.51 -0.74 7.09
C ALA A 192 -27.67 -1.66 6.71
N ARG A 193 -28.62 -1.90 7.61
CA ARG A 193 -29.84 -2.66 7.31
C ARG A 193 -30.70 -2.01 6.23
N LYS A 194 -31.00 -0.71 6.39
CA LYS A 194 -31.76 0.05 5.39
C LYS A 194 -31.11 -0.07 4.00
N LEU A 195 -29.78 0.04 3.94
CA LEU A 195 -29.03 -0.08 2.71
C LEU A 195 -29.11 -1.50 2.13
N LEU A 196 -28.90 -2.54 2.96
CA LEU A 196 -28.94 -3.94 2.51
C LEU A 196 -30.33 -4.35 2.03
N ALA A 197 -31.38 -3.94 2.74
CA ALA A 197 -32.76 -4.16 2.31
C ALA A 197 -33.02 -3.51 0.96
N TYR A 198 -32.68 -2.22 0.81
CA TYR A 198 -32.84 -1.49 -0.43
C TYR A 198 -32.13 -2.17 -1.63
N VAL A 199 -30.86 -2.55 -1.47
CA VAL A 199 -30.12 -3.18 -2.57
C VAL A 199 -30.60 -4.59 -2.88
N TRP A 200 -31.15 -5.29 -1.88
CA TRP A 200 -31.74 -6.62 -2.06
C TRP A 200 -33.06 -6.56 -2.81
N GLU A 201 -33.95 -5.67 -2.42
CA GLU A 201 -35.25 -5.47 -3.05
C GLU A 201 -35.12 -5.00 -4.52
N ASN A 202 -34.13 -4.17 -4.80
CA ASN A 202 -33.94 -3.58 -6.12
C ASN A 202 -32.89 -4.33 -6.99
N ARG A 203 -32.39 -5.50 -6.55
CA ARG A 203 -31.27 -6.19 -7.21
C ARG A 203 -31.48 -6.57 -8.67
N ASP A 204 -32.72 -6.77 -9.06
CA ASP A 204 -33.09 -7.26 -10.39
C ASP A 204 -33.54 -6.14 -11.36
N LEU A 205 -33.54 -4.86 -10.90
CA LEU A 205 -33.99 -3.72 -11.73
C LEU A 205 -33.02 -3.45 -12.89
N ASN A 206 -31.73 -3.48 -12.66
CA ASN A 206 -30.70 -3.26 -13.66
C ASN A 206 -29.32 -3.74 -13.19
N ILE A 207 -28.34 -3.70 -14.07
CA ILE A 207 -26.99 -4.16 -13.76
C ILE A 207 -26.30 -3.39 -12.62
N HIS A 208 -26.59 -2.09 -12.45
CA HIS A 208 -25.97 -1.30 -11.37
C HIS A 208 -26.53 -1.66 -10.00
N THR A 209 -27.85 -1.93 -9.92
CA THR A 209 -28.47 -2.37 -8.67
C THR A 209 -28.04 -3.79 -8.29
N ALA A 210 -27.87 -4.66 -9.26
CA ALA A 210 -27.28 -5.97 -9.04
C ALA A 210 -25.85 -5.90 -8.51
N TYR A 211 -25.00 -5.07 -9.12
CA TYR A 211 -23.66 -4.83 -8.59
C TYR A 211 -23.68 -4.22 -7.19
N ALA A 212 -24.58 -3.27 -6.93
CA ALA A 212 -24.74 -2.71 -5.58
C ALA A 212 -25.08 -3.81 -4.58
N CYS A 213 -26.03 -4.69 -4.91
CA CYS A 213 -26.39 -5.84 -4.08
C CYS A 213 -25.17 -6.70 -3.75
N ILE A 214 -24.38 -7.12 -4.75
CA ILE A 214 -23.18 -7.94 -4.54
C ILE A 214 -22.17 -7.20 -3.66
N ILE A 215 -21.83 -5.96 -4.03
CA ILE A 215 -20.81 -5.15 -3.35
C ILE A 215 -21.16 -4.98 -1.87
N PHE A 216 -22.36 -4.51 -1.56
CA PHE A 216 -22.71 -4.18 -0.19
C PHE A 216 -22.89 -5.40 0.69
N HIS A 217 -23.45 -6.49 0.19
CA HIS A 217 -23.57 -7.73 0.97
C HIS A 217 -22.19 -8.34 1.25
N VAL A 218 -21.31 -8.44 0.25
CA VAL A 218 -19.95 -8.97 0.49
C VAL A 218 -19.17 -8.10 1.48
N LEU A 219 -19.26 -6.77 1.36
CA LEU A 219 -18.61 -5.87 2.31
C LEU A 219 -19.17 -6.00 3.73
N PHE A 220 -20.49 -6.14 3.87
CA PHE A 220 -21.16 -6.23 5.17
C PHE A 220 -20.90 -7.57 5.87
N TYR A 221 -21.13 -8.68 5.16
CA TYR A 221 -20.96 -10.00 5.76
C TYR A 221 -19.52 -10.36 6.05
N PHE A 222 -18.58 -9.98 5.17
CA PHE A 222 -17.21 -10.50 5.19
C PHE A 222 -16.15 -9.44 5.45
N GLY A 223 -16.46 -8.15 5.31
CA GLY A 223 -15.52 -7.06 5.56
C GLY A 223 -14.33 -7.05 4.62
N PHE A 224 -14.47 -7.50 3.38
CA PHE A 224 -13.38 -7.57 2.40
C PHE A 224 -12.81 -6.20 2.08
N ARG A 225 -11.52 -6.16 1.70
CA ARG A 225 -10.93 -4.97 1.08
C ARG A 225 -11.50 -4.79 -0.32
N ARG A 226 -11.56 -3.56 -0.83
CA ARG A 226 -12.00 -3.29 -2.21
C ARG A 226 -11.28 -4.16 -3.23
N SER A 227 -9.96 -4.27 -3.12
CA SER A 227 -9.14 -5.06 -4.04
C SER A 227 -9.39 -6.57 -3.94
N GLU A 228 -9.72 -7.07 -2.74
CA GLU A 228 -10.11 -8.46 -2.51
C GLU A 228 -11.49 -8.74 -3.15
N LEU A 229 -12.47 -7.86 -2.92
CA LEU A 229 -13.81 -7.97 -3.53
C LEU A 229 -13.74 -7.94 -5.06
N LEU A 230 -13.02 -6.96 -5.63
CA LEU A 230 -12.90 -6.84 -7.09
C LEU A 230 -12.10 -8.00 -7.70
N GLY A 231 -11.17 -8.58 -6.98
CA GLY A 231 -10.41 -9.75 -7.41
C GLY A 231 -11.07 -11.08 -7.12
N LEU A 232 -12.26 -11.10 -6.48
CA LEU A 232 -12.93 -12.34 -6.09
C LEU A 232 -13.42 -13.09 -7.32
N ARG A 233 -12.98 -14.35 -7.45
CA ARG A 233 -13.38 -15.23 -8.54
C ARG A 233 -14.57 -16.09 -8.11
N LYS A 234 -15.39 -16.52 -9.06
CA LYS A 234 -16.49 -17.45 -8.81
C LYS A 234 -15.97 -18.76 -8.18
N THR A 235 -14.79 -19.22 -8.64
CA THR A 235 -14.12 -20.44 -8.12
C THR A 235 -13.58 -20.28 -6.70
N ASP A 236 -13.43 -19.06 -6.19
CA ASP A 236 -13.04 -18.80 -4.79
C ASP A 236 -14.19 -19.02 -3.81
N ILE A 237 -15.40 -19.28 -4.30
CA ILE A 237 -16.61 -19.45 -3.49
C ILE A 237 -17.01 -20.92 -3.45
N ASN A 238 -16.89 -21.53 -2.29
CA ASN A 238 -17.29 -22.92 -2.07
C ASN A 238 -18.62 -22.98 -1.33
N LEU A 239 -19.70 -23.29 -2.05
CA LEU A 239 -21.05 -23.42 -1.48
C LEU A 239 -21.26 -24.74 -0.72
N LEU A 240 -20.45 -25.77 -0.97
CA LEU A 240 -20.52 -27.06 -0.27
C LEU A 240 -19.94 -26.91 1.14
N ASP A 241 -18.74 -26.36 1.24
CA ASP A 241 -18.05 -26.14 2.52
C ASP A 241 -18.32 -24.75 3.14
N ASN A 242 -19.12 -23.93 2.47
CA ASN A 242 -19.59 -22.62 2.93
C ASN A 242 -18.49 -21.64 3.32
N TYR A 243 -17.53 -21.39 2.40
CA TYR A 243 -16.49 -20.39 2.59
C TYR A 243 -16.14 -19.63 1.31
N PHE A 244 -15.55 -18.45 1.50
CA PHE A 244 -14.77 -17.73 0.48
C PHE A 244 -13.29 -17.98 0.70
N PHE A 245 -12.55 -18.28 -0.36
CA PHE A 245 -11.09 -18.34 -0.30
C PHE A 245 -10.49 -17.05 -0.84
N VAL A 246 -10.09 -16.15 0.06
CA VAL A 246 -9.41 -14.89 -0.30
C VAL A 246 -7.95 -15.20 -0.58
N GLN A 247 -7.60 -15.45 -1.84
CA GLN A 247 -6.23 -15.81 -2.24
C GLN A 247 -5.55 -14.77 -3.10
N GLY A 248 -6.30 -13.84 -3.68
CA GLY A 248 -5.77 -12.83 -4.57
C GLY A 248 -6.45 -11.48 -4.41
N MET A 249 -5.98 -10.53 -5.20
CA MET A 249 -6.55 -9.19 -5.27
C MET A 249 -6.44 -8.61 -6.68
N PHE A 250 -7.36 -7.74 -7.03
CA PHE A 250 -7.27 -6.96 -8.25
C PHE A 250 -6.55 -5.64 -8.01
N ASP A 251 -5.44 -5.44 -8.71
CA ASP A 251 -4.75 -4.16 -8.71
C ASP A 251 -5.41 -3.26 -9.75
N VAL A 252 -6.13 -2.27 -9.26
CA VAL A 252 -6.93 -1.38 -10.11
C VAL A 252 -6.07 -0.44 -10.96
N GLU A 253 -4.86 -0.13 -10.52
CA GLU A 253 -3.94 0.77 -11.22
C GLU A 253 -3.23 0.04 -12.37
N ASP A 254 -2.88 -1.22 -12.14
CA ASP A 254 -2.27 -2.07 -13.16
C ASP A 254 -3.30 -2.77 -14.04
N ASN A 255 -4.58 -2.72 -13.66
CA ASN A 255 -5.66 -3.48 -14.29
C ASN A 255 -5.31 -4.99 -14.39
N THR A 256 -4.66 -5.53 -13.35
CA THR A 256 -4.19 -6.91 -13.30
C THR A 256 -4.66 -7.64 -12.06
N TYR A 257 -4.99 -8.92 -12.22
CA TYR A 257 -5.19 -9.81 -11.08
C TYR A 257 -3.83 -10.29 -10.56
N ARG A 258 -3.66 -10.22 -9.24
CA ARG A 258 -2.48 -10.75 -8.56
C ARG A 258 -2.90 -11.92 -7.69
N ASN A 259 -2.35 -13.09 -7.98
CA ASN A 259 -2.54 -14.28 -7.13
C ASN A 259 -1.71 -14.18 -5.84
N LYS A 260 -1.79 -13.02 -5.21
CA LYS A 260 -1.24 -12.74 -3.88
C LYS A 260 -2.05 -11.62 -3.26
N THR A 261 -2.21 -11.70 -1.96
CA THR A 261 -2.80 -10.65 -1.15
C THR A 261 -1.72 -9.61 -0.79
N LYS A 262 -2.13 -8.53 -0.12
CA LYS A 262 -1.19 -7.46 0.30
C LYS A 262 0.00 -8.03 1.10
N ASN A 263 -0.24 -9.04 1.91
CA ASN A 263 0.73 -9.77 2.73
C ASN A 263 0.36 -11.24 2.69
N GLU A 264 1.31 -12.15 2.91
CA GLU A 264 1.06 -13.61 2.86
C GLU A 264 -0.01 -14.06 3.85
N GLY A 265 -0.02 -13.50 5.08
CA GLY A 265 -1.05 -13.77 6.09
C GLY A 265 -2.47 -13.29 5.75
N SER A 266 -2.64 -12.62 4.61
CA SER A 266 -3.98 -12.21 4.14
C SER A 266 -4.69 -13.27 3.28
N LYS A 267 -4.00 -14.35 2.87
CA LYS A 267 -4.67 -15.53 2.28
C LYS A 267 -5.45 -16.24 3.37
N ARG A 268 -6.76 -16.41 3.16
CA ARG A 268 -7.63 -16.97 4.20
C ARG A 268 -8.93 -17.53 3.65
N LYS A 269 -9.49 -18.50 4.36
CA LYS A 269 -10.88 -18.92 4.20
C LYS A 269 -11.76 -18.08 5.14
N VAL A 270 -12.85 -17.55 4.63
CA VAL A 270 -13.85 -16.81 5.41
C VAL A 270 -15.16 -17.56 5.30
N TYR A 271 -15.55 -18.19 6.39
CA TYR A 271 -16.72 -19.06 6.45
C TYR A 271 -18.01 -18.25 6.66
N PHE A 272 -19.12 -18.78 6.15
CA PHE A 272 -20.46 -18.24 6.35
C PHE A 272 -21.43 -19.35 6.84
N ASP A 273 -22.51 -18.94 7.49
CA ASP A 273 -23.51 -19.87 7.99
C ASP A 273 -24.21 -20.55 6.81
N PRO A 274 -24.22 -21.90 6.75
CA PRO A 274 -24.88 -22.64 5.69
C PRO A 274 -26.42 -22.51 5.72
N THR A 275 -26.99 -22.11 6.85
CA THR A 275 -28.43 -21.97 7.05
C THR A 275 -28.87 -20.51 7.16
N GLY A 276 -27.92 -19.59 7.11
CA GLY A 276 -28.19 -18.18 7.32
C GLY A 276 -28.48 -17.41 6.04
N ASP A 277 -28.91 -16.18 6.24
CA ASP A 277 -29.21 -15.20 5.18
C ASP A 277 -28.06 -14.97 4.20
N ALA A 278 -26.81 -15.07 4.68
CA ALA A 278 -25.62 -14.91 3.84
C ALA A 278 -25.56 -15.93 2.69
N LYS A 279 -25.93 -17.19 2.95
CA LYS A 279 -25.88 -18.24 1.92
C LYS A 279 -26.88 -17.99 0.79
N GLU A 280 -28.08 -17.57 1.10
CA GLU A 280 -29.10 -17.18 0.10
C GLU A 280 -28.54 -16.08 -0.82
N LYS A 281 -27.97 -15.01 -0.23
CA LYS A 281 -27.41 -13.89 -0.98
C LYS A 281 -26.25 -14.32 -1.87
N ILE A 282 -25.34 -15.16 -1.35
CA ILE A 282 -24.17 -15.67 -2.12
C ILE A 282 -24.65 -16.56 -3.28
N THR A 283 -25.63 -17.41 -3.06
CA THR A 283 -26.19 -18.29 -4.10
C THR A 283 -26.77 -17.45 -5.25
N TRP A 284 -27.58 -16.42 -4.90
CA TRP A 284 -28.10 -15.49 -5.90
C TRP A 284 -26.98 -14.78 -6.65
N MET A 285 -25.95 -14.28 -5.96
CA MET A 285 -24.81 -13.58 -6.58
C MET A 285 -24.10 -14.44 -7.63
N LEU A 286 -23.85 -15.71 -7.31
CA LEU A 286 -23.21 -16.64 -8.24
C LEU A 286 -24.10 -16.93 -9.45
N GLN A 287 -25.38 -17.20 -9.24
CA GLN A 287 -26.34 -17.48 -10.31
C GLN A 287 -26.49 -16.24 -11.23
N TRP A 288 -26.64 -15.07 -10.64
CA TRP A 288 -26.75 -13.83 -11.39
C TRP A 288 -25.47 -13.55 -12.19
N SER A 289 -24.29 -13.69 -11.56
CA SER A 289 -22.99 -13.45 -12.21
C SER A 289 -22.74 -14.44 -13.35
N GLU A 290 -23.12 -15.70 -13.19
CA GLU A 290 -22.99 -16.71 -14.25
C GLU A 290 -23.93 -16.43 -15.43
N LYS A 291 -25.19 -16.08 -15.13
CA LYS A 291 -26.16 -15.70 -16.15
C LYS A 291 -25.76 -14.45 -16.93
N GLN A 292 -25.29 -13.42 -16.23
CA GLN A 292 -24.95 -12.12 -16.82
C GLN A 292 -23.61 -12.14 -17.57
N PHE A 293 -22.65 -12.91 -17.06
CA PHE A 293 -21.27 -12.98 -17.60
C PHE A 293 -20.81 -14.44 -17.68
N PRO A 294 -21.39 -15.22 -18.60
CA PRO A 294 -20.97 -16.60 -18.76
C PRO A 294 -19.50 -16.68 -19.18
N GLY A 295 -18.76 -17.57 -18.53
CA GLY A 295 -17.33 -17.74 -18.75
C GLY A 295 -16.42 -16.67 -18.16
N SER A 296 -16.95 -15.70 -17.41
CA SER A 296 -16.12 -14.80 -16.62
C SER A 296 -15.66 -15.47 -15.34
N ASP A 297 -14.37 -15.32 -15.01
CA ASP A 297 -13.83 -15.80 -13.73
C ASP A 297 -14.33 -14.96 -12.55
N TYR A 298 -14.63 -13.69 -12.74
CA TYR A 298 -14.90 -12.74 -11.67
C TYR A 298 -16.35 -12.73 -11.22
N LEU A 299 -16.57 -12.67 -9.91
CA LEU A 299 -17.92 -12.50 -9.33
C LEU A 299 -18.52 -11.15 -9.73
N VAL A 300 -17.70 -10.09 -9.74
CA VAL A 300 -18.08 -8.73 -10.13
C VAL A 300 -17.31 -8.35 -11.38
N ALA A 301 -17.77 -8.84 -12.53
CA ALA A 301 -17.14 -8.62 -13.82
C ALA A 301 -17.53 -7.26 -14.44
N ALA A 302 -16.65 -6.68 -15.24
CA ALA A 302 -17.00 -5.56 -16.11
C ALA A 302 -17.95 -6.01 -17.23
N THR A 303 -18.64 -5.08 -17.87
CA THR A 303 -19.70 -5.34 -18.87
C THR A 303 -19.30 -6.31 -19.99
N ARG A 304 -18.00 -6.40 -20.32
CA ARG A 304 -17.47 -7.36 -21.30
C ARG A 304 -17.05 -8.72 -20.70
N GLY A 305 -17.20 -8.92 -19.39
CA GLY A 305 -16.86 -10.15 -18.69
C GLY A 305 -15.37 -10.48 -18.53
N LYS A 306 -14.47 -9.81 -19.26
CA LYS A 306 -13.04 -10.15 -19.33
C LYS A 306 -12.19 -9.61 -18.18
N SER A 307 -12.69 -8.67 -17.43
CA SER A 307 -12.01 -8.03 -16.31
C SER A 307 -12.97 -7.76 -15.18
N PRO A 308 -12.50 -7.55 -13.95
CA PRO A 308 -13.37 -7.10 -12.87
C PRO A 308 -13.88 -5.68 -13.12
N LEU A 309 -14.88 -5.30 -12.34
CA LEU A 309 -15.44 -3.96 -12.33
C LEU A 309 -14.35 -2.91 -12.05
N SER A 310 -14.30 -1.84 -12.83
CA SER A 310 -13.33 -0.78 -12.64
C SER A 310 -13.54 -0.02 -11.33
N ALA A 311 -12.47 0.59 -10.80
CA ALA A 311 -12.58 1.43 -9.59
C ALA A 311 -13.55 2.59 -9.74
N PHE A 312 -13.64 3.14 -10.95
CA PHE A 312 -14.59 4.21 -11.25
C PHE A 312 -16.02 3.71 -11.14
N MET A 313 -16.36 2.61 -11.82
CA MET A 313 -17.71 2.03 -11.76
C MET A 313 -18.07 1.55 -10.35
N TYR A 314 -17.13 0.93 -9.63
CA TYR A 314 -17.31 0.60 -8.22
C TYR A 314 -17.73 1.83 -7.39
N ARG A 315 -17.03 2.96 -7.56
CA ARG A 315 -17.38 4.20 -6.85
C ARG A 315 -18.72 4.77 -7.33
N LYS A 316 -18.97 4.78 -8.63
CA LYS A 316 -20.23 5.26 -9.23
C LYS A 316 -21.42 4.53 -8.64
N ILE A 317 -21.41 3.21 -8.61
CA ILE A 317 -22.46 2.37 -8.06
C ILE A 317 -22.73 2.67 -6.58
N ILE A 318 -21.68 2.81 -5.80
CA ILE A 318 -21.81 3.13 -4.37
C ILE A 318 -22.50 4.48 -4.16
N TYR A 319 -22.07 5.52 -4.88
CA TYR A 319 -22.67 6.84 -4.73
C TYR A 319 -24.08 6.96 -5.30
N MET A 320 -24.39 6.22 -6.37
CA MET A 320 -25.78 6.09 -6.85
C MET A 320 -26.67 5.48 -5.75
N THR A 321 -26.21 4.42 -5.09
CA THR A 321 -26.95 3.78 -3.98
C THR A 321 -27.09 4.71 -2.79
N TYR A 322 -26.05 5.45 -2.45
CA TYR A 322 -26.09 6.41 -1.33
C TYR A 322 -27.01 7.58 -1.60
N GLU A 323 -27.05 8.07 -2.84
CA GLU A 323 -27.96 9.13 -3.25
C GLU A 323 -29.41 8.67 -3.18
N ALA A 324 -29.72 7.48 -3.68
CA ALA A 324 -31.06 6.89 -3.61
C ALA A 324 -31.58 6.73 -2.16
N LEU A 325 -30.65 6.55 -1.20
CA LEU A 325 -30.98 6.44 0.23
C LEU A 325 -30.91 7.78 1.01
N GLY A 326 -30.55 8.87 0.33
CA GLY A 326 -30.36 10.17 0.96
C GLY A 326 -29.09 10.28 1.80
N PHE A 327 -28.11 9.38 1.59
CA PHE A 327 -26.83 9.40 2.32
C PHE A 327 -25.77 10.27 1.62
N ALA A 328 -26.00 10.64 0.38
CA ALA A 328 -25.14 11.54 -0.39
C ALA A 328 -25.93 12.43 -1.34
N LYS A 329 -25.35 13.57 -1.71
CA LYS A 329 -25.76 14.38 -2.86
C LYS A 329 -24.66 14.34 -3.89
N VAL A 330 -25.00 14.03 -5.13
CA VAL A 330 -24.06 13.83 -6.20
C VAL A 330 -24.47 14.69 -7.41
N SER A 331 -23.50 15.40 -8.00
CA SER A 331 -23.70 16.08 -9.28
C SER A 331 -23.18 15.18 -10.39
N TRP A 332 -24.05 14.79 -11.29
CA TRP A 332 -23.75 13.92 -12.42
C TRP A 332 -23.51 14.77 -13.66
N SER A 333 -22.46 14.47 -14.41
CA SER A 333 -22.13 15.12 -15.69
C SER A 333 -21.66 14.05 -16.68
N GLY A 334 -22.56 13.52 -17.49
CA GLY A 334 -22.28 12.39 -18.38
C GLY A 334 -21.76 11.19 -17.60
N ASP A 335 -20.57 10.72 -18.00
CA ASP A 335 -19.92 9.60 -17.31
C ASP A 335 -19.16 10.01 -16.03
N SER A 336 -18.97 11.29 -15.76
CA SER A 336 -18.31 11.79 -14.57
C SER A 336 -19.29 12.14 -13.46
N PHE A 337 -18.80 12.21 -12.20
CA PHE A 337 -19.62 12.66 -11.09
C PHE A 337 -18.77 13.38 -10.02
N ARG A 338 -19.40 14.33 -9.35
CA ARG A 338 -18.83 15.07 -8.23
C ARG A 338 -19.69 14.88 -6.99
N ILE A 339 -19.07 14.48 -5.89
CA ILE A 339 -19.74 14.35 -4.60
C ILE A 339 -19.85 15.75 -4.00
N LEU A 340 -21.07 16.22 -3.79
CA LEU A 340 -21.35 17.51 -3.14
C LEU A 340 -21.38 17.33 -1.63
N GLU A 341 -22.11 16.32 -1.16
CA GLU A 341 -22.25 15.99 0.25
C GLU A 341 -22.22 14.47 0.42
N CYS A 342 -21.69 13.98 1.50
CA CYS A 342 -21.77 12.57 1.88
C CYS A 342 -21.76 12.42 3.39
N LYS A 343 -22.73 11.69 3.91
CA LYS A 343 -22.84 11.39 5.33
C LYS A 343 -21.65 10.58 5.86
N PHE A 344 -21.10 9.69 5.03
CA PHE A 344 -19.98 8.82 5.38
C PHE A 344 -18.68 9.38 4.80
N LYS A 345 -17.81 9.88 5.68
CA LYS A 345 -16.49 10.37 5.27
C LYS A 345 -15.51 9.20 5.16
N GLY A 346 -14.79 9.11 4.03
CA GLY A 346 -13.74 8.14 3.82
C GLY A 346 -14.05 7.05 2.79
N CYS A 347 -13.20 6.02 2.71
CA CYS A 347 -13.39 4.91 1.77
C CYS A 347 -14.46 3.95 2.28
N ILE A 348 -15.49 3.74 1.49
CA ILE A 348 -16.68 2.95 1.83
C ILE A 348 -16.36 1.51 2.23
N SER A 349 -15.45 0.85 1.51
CA SER A 349 -15.00 -0.48 1.89
C SER A 349 -14.35 -0.52 3.28
N LYS A 350 -13.67 0.57 3.67
CA LYS A 350 -13.14 0.70 5.04
C LYS A 350 -14.26 0.84 6.07
N THR A 351 -15.30 1.59 5.77
CA THR A 351 -16.45 1.79 6.67
C THR A 351 -17.10 0.46 7.01
N PHE A 352 -17.43 -0.37 6.02
CA PHE A 352 -17.99 -1.70 6.24
C PHE A 352 -17.02 -2.65 6.93
N ARG A 353 -15.75 -2.58 6.57
CA ARG A 353 -14.71 -3.36 7.24
C ARG A 353 -14.53 -2.97 8.71
N HIS A 354 -14.62 -1.67 9.03
CA HIS A 354 -14.64 -1.20 10.42
C HIS A 354 -15.89 -1.68 11.16
N LEU A 355 -17.07 -1.60 10.52
CA LEU A 355 -18.31 -2.13 11.10
C LEU A 355 -18.16 -3.63 11.42
N LYS A 356 -17.66 -4.44 10.47
CA LYS A 356 -17.41 -5.87 10.69
C LYS A 356 -16.43 -6.12 11.82
N ALA A 357 -15.30 -5.40 11.86
CA ALA A 357 -14.33 -5.52 12.94
C ALA A 357 -14.94 -5.16 14.30
N THR A 358 -15.72 -4.08 14.36
CA THR A 358 -16.43 -3.67 15.59
C THR A 358 -17.41 -4.74 16.06
N GLN A 359 -18.21 -5.32 15.15
CA GLN A 359 -19.12 -6.41 15.45
C GLN A 359 -18.40 -7.65 16.02
N LEU A 360 -17.27 -8.03 15.41
CA LEU A 360 -16.46 -9.15 15.90
C LEU A 360 -15.85 -8.88 17.27
N ILE A 361 -15.39 -7.65 17.53
CA ILE A 361 -14.84 -7.25 18.83
C ILE A 361 -15.94 -7.24 19.90
N GLN A 362 -17.11 -6.72 19.60
CA GLN A 362 -18.26 -6.73 20.52
C GLN A 362 -18.72 -8.16 20.82
N ALA A 363 -18.75 -9.02 19.80
CA ALA A 363 -19.09 -10.43 19.95
C ALA A 363 -18.00 -11.26 20.65
N LYS A 364 -16.75 -10.75 20.76
CA LYS A 364 -15.60 -11.49 21.28
C LYS A 364 -15.88 -12.13 22.64
N ASN A 365 -16.38 -11.36 23.60
CA ASN A 365 -16.61 -11.84 24.96
C ASN A 365 -17.84 -12.74 25.05
N ILE A 366 -18.90 -12.45 24.27
CA ILE A 366 -20.14 -13.19 24.27
C ILE A 366 -19.99 -14.56 23.61
N LEU A 367 -19.26 -14.61 22.51
CA LEU A 367 -19.05 -15.82 21.71
C LEU A 367 -17.70 -16.49 21.97
N GLN A 368 -16.92 -15.97 22.91
CA GLN A 368 -15.57 -16.45 23.27
C GLN A 368 -14.63 -16.54 22.04
N LEU A 369 -14.72 -15.56 21.13
CA LEU A 369 -13.89 -15.52 19.94
C LEU A 369 -12.44 -15.23 20.30
N SER A 370 -11.50 -16.03 19.79
CA SER A 370 -10.08 -15.74 19.97
C SER A 370 -9.68 -14.51 19.15
N GLU A 371 -8.65 -13.78 19.62
CA GLU A 371 -8.08 -12.66 18.84
C GLU A 371 -7.53 -13.13 17.50
N ASN A 372 -6.96 -14.33 17.47
CA ASN A 372 -6.42 -14.92 16.26
C ASN A 372 -7.53 -15.21 15.24
N TYR A 373 -8.70 -15.67 15.68
CA TYR A 373 -9.84 -15.84 14.80
C TYR A 373 -10.28 -14.51 14.18
N ILE A 374 -10.43 -13.45 14.99
CA ILE A 374 -10.81 -12.12 14.50
C ILE A 374 -9.76 -11.58 13.49
N LYS A 375 -8.47 -11.73 13.79
CA LYS A 375 -7.37 -11.35 12.89
C LYS A 375 -7.41 -12.14 11.59
N SER A 376 -7.61 -13.45 11.66
CA SER A 376 -7.71 -14.33 10.50
C SER A 376 -8.88 -13.94 9.58
N VAL A 377 -10.10 -13.77 10.12
CA VAL A 377 -11.27 -13.32 9.34
C VAL A 377 -11.01 -11.97 8.67
N MET A 378 -10.39 -11.04 9.40
CA MET A 378 -10.10 -9.70 8.89
C MET A 378 -8.87 -9.65 7.98
N GLY A 379 -8.00 -10.65 7.99
CA GLY A 379 -6.73 -10.64 7.25
C GLY A 379 -5.86 -9.43 7.65
N HIS A 380 -5.69 -9.19 8.95
CA HIS A 380 -4.84 -8.15 9.50
C HIS A 380 -3.48 -8.71 9.91
N ASP A 381 -2.40 -8.15 9.32
CA ASP A 381 -1.02 -8.35 9.81
C ASP A 381 -0.73 -7.42 10.98
N LEU A 382 -1.42 -7.54 12.08
CA LEU A 382 -1.22 -6.59 13.17
C LEU A 382 -0.04 -6.92 14.10
N TYR A 383 0.77 -7.93 13.84
CA TYR A 383 1.97 -8.18 14.64
C TYR A 383 3.10 -8.82 13.82
N THR A 384 3.96 -8.02 13.25
CA THR A 384 5.26 -8.46 12.69
C THR A 384 6.22 -9.01 13.76
N THR A 385 5.89 -8.90 15.04
CA THR A 385 6.69 -9.41 16.16
C THR A 385 6.15 -10.70 16.80
N THR A 386 4.94 -11.13 16.45
CA THR A 386 4.34 -12.35 17.04
C THR A 386 4.13 -13.49 16.05
N SER A 387 4.36 -13.27 14.75
CA SER A 387 4.20 -14.32 13.72
C SER A 387 5.20 -15.47 13.83
N GLN A 388 6.28 -15.28 14.58
CA GLN A 388 7.22 -16.37 14.90
C GLN A 388 6.72 -17.34 16.00
N ILE A 389 5.65 -17.01 16.70
CA ILE A 389 5.12 -17.81 17.81
C ILE A 389 3.83 -18.55 17.42
N TYR A 390 3.12 -18.12 16.35
CA TYR A 390 1.81 -18.68 15.95
C TYR A 390 1.85 -19.20 14.51
N GLY A 391 2.68 -20.21 14.31
CA GLY A 391 2.92 -20.82 13.00
C GLY A 391 1.80 -21.71 12.45
N ASP A 392 0.57 -21.69 12.95
CA ASP A 392 -0.53 -22.46 12.38
C ASP A 392 -1.83 -21.68 12.36
N HIS A 393 -2.22 -21.22 11.18
CA HIS A 393 -3.50 -20.55 10.94
C HIS A 393 -4.71 -21.52 10.87
N ASP A 394 -4.50 -22.80 10.96
CA ASP A 394 -5.52 -23.86 10.93
C ASP A 394 -5.72 -24.52 12.30
N ILE A 395 -5.87 -23.70 13.35
CA ILE A 395 -6.15 -24.23 14.70
C ILE A 395 -7.60 -24.76 14.81
N LEU A 396 -8.53 -24.23 13.99
CA LEU A 396 -9.91 -24.71 13.93
C LEU A 396 -10.12 -25.58 12.69
N ASN A 397 -10.78 -26.72 12.86
CA ASN A 397 -11.24 -27.49 11.73
C ASN A 397 -12.43 -26.82 11.03
N ASN A 398 -12.79 -27.28 9.83
CA ASN A 398 -13.88 -26.69 9.05
C ASN A 398 -15.22 -26.61 9.81
N LYS A 399 -15.51 -27.58 10.69
CA LYS A 399 -16.73 -27.63 11.48
C LYS A 399 -16.75 -26.49 12.52
N GLU A 400 -15.64 -26.27 13.22
CA GLU A 400 -15.52 -25.21 14.22
C GLU A 400 -15.61 -23.82 13.58
N HIS A 401 -15.03 -23.63 12.39
CA HIS A 401 -15.19 -22.41 11.62
C HIS A 401 -16.63 -22.12 11.22
N LEU A 402 -17.36 -23.16 10.77
CA LEU A 402 -18.78 -23.04 10.40
C LEU A 402 -19.66 -22.74 11.62
N ASP A 403 -19.43 -23.42 12.75
CA ASP A 403 -20.18 -23.19 13.99
C ASP A 403 -19.93 -21.78 14.53
N THR A 404 -18.69 -21.29 14.42
CA THR A 404 -18.36 -19.91 14.80
C THR A 404 -19.04 -18.89 13.87
N ALA A 405 -19.06 -19.15 12.57
CA ALA A 405 -19.73 -18.29 11.59
C ALA A 405 -21.25 -18.23 11.87
N ARG A 406 -21.87 -19.36 12.17
CA ARG A 406 -23.30 -19.46 12.57
C ARG A 406 -23.60 -18.65 13.83
N LYS A 407 -22.79 -18.80 14.89
CA LYS A 407 -22.94 -18.02 16.12
C LYS A 407 -22.82 -16.51 15.89
N ILE A 408 -21.88 -16.08 15.06
CA ILE A 408 -21.70 -14.69 14.71
C ILE A 408 -22.94 -14.14 13.97
N GLU A 409 -23.47 -14.89 13.03
CA GLU A 409 -24.66 -14.49 12.28
C GLU A 409 -25.90 -14.42 13.16
N GLN A 410 -26.11 -15.41 14.04
CA GLN A 410 -27.19 -15.40 15.02
C GLN A 410 -27.09 -14.25 16.02
N HIS A 411 -25.87 -13.96 16.52
CA HIS A 411 -25.65 -12.81 17.41
C HIS A 411 -25.93 -11.49 16.71
N ARG A 412 -25.48 -11.34 15.46
CA ARG A 412 -25.78 -10.17 14.65
C ARG A 412 -27.26 -9.95 14.45
N ASN A 413 -28.02 -11.02 14.18
CA ASN A 413 -29.46 -10.94 13.99
C ASN A 413 -30.20 -10.61 15.30
N LYS A 414 -29.72 -11.08 16.47
CA LYS A 414 -30.26 -10.73 17.79
C LYS A 414 -29.97 -9.29 18.22
N SER A 415 -28.78 -8.77 17.93
CA SER A 415 -28.43 -7.37 18.27
C SER A 415 -29.14 -6.34 17.37
N VAL A 416 -30.01 -6.81 16.52
CA VAL A 416 -30.71 -6.11 15.46
C VAL A 416 -32.22 -5.97 15.78
N ASN A 417 -32.76 -6.81 16.65
CA ASN A 417 -34.08 -6.69 17.23
C ASN A 417 -34.02 -5.96 18.57
#